data_05bc991ca2cc6be157631f0623032ba0
#
_entry.id   05bc991ca2cc6be157631f0623032ba0
#
_cell.length_a   1.000
_cell.length_b   1.000
_cell.length_c   1.000
_cell.angle_alpha   90.00
_cell.angle_beta   90.00
_cell.angle_gamma   90.00
#
_symmetry.space_group_name_H-M   'P 1'
#
loop_
_entity.id
_entity.type
_entity.pdbx_description
1 polymer ?
#
loop_
_entity_poly.entity_id
_entity_poly.type
_entity_poly.pdbx_seq_one_letter_code
_entity_poly.pdbx_strand_id
1 'polypeptide(L)'
;MASRAEPARVVILLATYDGAAFLADQLASLEAQDHPDWRLVWRDDGSSDESAAIVQDFANRQAQGRVERLAVPEGHVGSAAGFLALLRYVALGLGPGDVVAFADQDDVWLPFKLSRAVQALAALPREAPAIYSARQVLVDARLNMLSVSPRLSVPPRFPASLTQNLATGCTVTMNQAAARLVAGSKAPPGCQHDWWAYLLVTAAGGRFLADEEPVVLYRQHGRNAVGAPRSFVRRGWAALRRGPGVFMGVLRQNVAALDAQRHLLTPEARMQLEQIQRALRGGPMRRMAALRLPGLRRQTWAEQMVFRLWFMIG
;
A
#
# COMPACT_ATOMS: atom_id res chain seq x y z
N MET A 1 -35.66 10.42 -13.71
CA MET A 1 -34.89 11.01 -12.60
C MET A 1 -33.75 10.04 -12.29
N ALA A 2 -32.52 10.39 -12.63
CA ALA A 2 -31.39 9.58 -12.27
C ALA A 2 -31.25 9.67 -10.74
N SER A 3 -31.34 8.54 -10.04
CA SER A 3 -31.02 8.43 -8.62
C SER A 3 -29.62 9.02 -8.42
N ARG A 4 -29.48 10.08 -7.64
CA ARG A 4 -28.18 10.51 -7.15
C ARG A 4 -27.64 9.34 -6.36
N ALA A 5 -26.65 8.65 -6.92
CA ALA A 5 -25.93 7.63 -6.17
C ALA A 5 -25.41 8.30 -4.89
N GLU A 6 -25.73 7.72 -3.74
CA GLU A 6 -25.15 8.17 -2.47
C GLU A 6 -23.63 8.20 -2.62
N PRO A 7 -22.95 9.24 -2.06
CA PRO A 7 -21.50 9.31 -2.13
C PRO A 7 -20.91 8.05 -1.49
N ALA A 8 -19.87 7.49 -2.13
CA ALA A 8 -19.21 6.30 -1.65
C ALA A 8 -18.63 6.57 -0.25
N ARG A 9 -18.96 5.75 0.73
CA ARG A 9 -18.37 5.85 2.07
C ARG A 9 -16.91 5.41 2.04
N VAL A 10 -16.04 6.19 2.69
CA VAL A 10 -14.62 5.86 2.84
C VAL A 10 -14.38 5.26 4.23
N VAL A 11 -13.85 4.04 4.28
CA VAL A 11 -13.39 3.43 5.53
C VAL A 11 -11.89 3.63 5.64
N ILE A 12 -11.46 4.48 6.57
CA ILE A 12 -10.05 4.78 6.82
C ILE A 12 -9.53 3.78 7.85
N LEU A 13 -8.41 3.14 7.56
CA LEU A 13 -7.72 2.21 8.45
C LEU A 13 -6.47 2.86 9.02
N LEU A 14 -6.36 2.96 10.33
CA LEU A 14 -5.22 3.55 11.04
C LEU A 14 -4.61 2.53 12.00
N ALA A 15 -3.34 2.21 11.81
CA ALA A 15 -2.56 1.42 12.76
C ALA A 15 -1.59 2.35 13.50
N THR A 16 -1.60 2.33 14.84
CA THR A 16 -0.75 3.18 15.68
C THR A 16 0.23 2.34 16.51
N TYR A 17 1.45 2.86 16.65
CA TYR A 17 2.48 2.35 17.55
C TYR A 17 3.47 3.46 17.88
N ASP A 18 3.53 3.91 19.13
CA ASP A 18 4.42 4.98 19.63
C ASP A 18 4.46 6.22 18.70
N GLY A 19 3.29 6.67 18.26
CA GLY A 19 3.11 7.73 17.27
C GLY A 19 2.63 9.08 17.83
N ALA A 20 2.54 9.26 19.13
CA ALA A 20 1.94 10.43 19.79
C ALA A 20 2.48 11.77 19.26
N ALA A 21 3.76 11.82 18.84
CA ALA A 21 4.39 13.04 18.37
C ALA A 21 3.75 13.67 17.11
N PHE A 22 3.07 12.87 16.28
CA PHE A 22 2.55 13.33 14.97
C PHE A 22 1.07 13.01 14.77
N LEU A 23 0.51 12.15 15.61
CA LEU A 23 -0.82 11.59 15.45
C LEU A 23 -1.91 12.66 15.47
N ALA A 24 -1.74 13.73 16.25
CA ALA A 24 -2.70 14.84 16.31
C ALA A 24 -2.82 15.55 14.94
N ASP A 25 -1.70 15.79 14.25
CA ASP A 25 -1.69 16.40 12.91
C ASP A 25 -2.40 15.50 11.88
N GLN A 26 -2.13 14.18 11.95
CA GLN A 26 -2.81 13.20 11.09
C GLN A 26 -4.32 13.22 11.32
N LEU A 27 -4.78 13.13 12.55
CA LEU A 27 -6.22 13.12 12.88
C LEU A 27 -6.91 14.42 12.47
N ALA A 28 -6.27 15.58 12.68
CA ALA A 28 -6.78 16.87 12.22
C ALA A 28 -6.91 16.90 10.68
N SER A 29 -5.99 16.28 9.95
CA SER A 29 -6.05 16.20 8.49
C SER A 29 -7.19 15.31 7.97
N LEU A 30 -7.66 14.33 8.77
CA LEU A 30 -8.86 13.55 8.45
C LEU A 30 -10.14 14.40 8.61
N GLU A 31 -10.22 15.24 9.64
CA GLU A 31 -11.33 16.16 9.79
C GLU A 31 -11.41 17.20 8.68
N ALA A 32 -10.27 17.61 8.13
CA ALA A 32 -10.16 18.60 7.07
C ALA A 32 -10.46 18.04 5.65
N GLN A 33 -10.85 16.76 5.52
CA GLN A 33 -11.18 16.19 4.22
C GLN A 33 -12.47 16.79 3.65
N ASP A 34 -12.44 17.11 2.35
CA ASP A 34 -13.60 17.65 1.60
C ASP A 34 -14.68 16.58 1.32
N HIS A 35 -14.34 15.30 1.44
CA HIS A 35 -15.28 14.19 1.36
C HIS A 35 -15.95 13.94 2.70
N PRO A 36 -17.27 14.16 2.86
CA PRO A 36 -17.92 14.17 4.18
C PRO A 36 -18.18 12.78 4.76
N ASP A 37 -18.40 11.77 3.90
CA ASP A 37 -18.80 10.42 4.33
C ASP A 37 -17.59 9.51 4.50
N TRP A 38 -16.90 9.65 5.63
CA TRP A 38 -15.84 8.75 6.05
C TRP A 38 -16.04 8.25 7.48
N ARG A 39 -15.52 7.07 7.78
CA ARG A 39 -15.35 6.52 9.13
C ARG A 39 -13.92 6.04 9.31
N LEU A 40 -13.42 6.12 10.54
CA LEU A 40 -12.11 5.66 10.94
C LEU A 40 -12.23 4.35 11.74
N VAL A 41 -11.52 3.31 11.32
CA VAL A 41 -11.33 2.10 12.11
C VAL A 41 -9.85 2.02 12.48
N TRP A 42 -9.54 1.96 13.76
CA TRP A 42 -8.17 2.01 14.22
C TRP A 42 -7.81 0.88 15.17
N ARG A 43 -6.52 0.59 15.21
CA ARG A 43 -5.90 -0.36 16.10
C ARG A 43 -4.62 0.25 16.69
N ASP A 44 -4.45 0.10 18.01
CA ASP A 44 -3.18 0.33 18.66
C ASP A 44 -2.40 -0.98 18.79
N ASP A 45 -1.13 -0.95 18.41
CA ASP A 45 -0.26 -2.14 18.40
C ASP A 45 0.58 -2.26 19.68
N GLY A 46 0.06 -1.77 20.82
CA GLY A 46 0.70 -1.81 22.12
C GLY A 46 1.62 -0.61 22.36
N SER A 47 1.18 0.60 22.01
CA SER A 47 1.92 1.83 22.30
C SER A 47 2.22 2.00 23.78
N SER A 48 3.42 2.47 24.06
CA SER A 48 3.85 2.85 25.42
C SER A 48 3.70 4.35 25.70
N ASP A 49 3.43 5.15 24.66
CA ASP A 49 3.18 6.58 24.73
C ASP A 49 1.66 6.91 24.73
N GLU A 50 1.31 8.19 24.56
CA GLU A 50 -0.06 8.68 24.58
C GLU A 50 -0.88 8.39 23.30
N SER A 51 -0.35 7.60 22.35
CA SER A 51 -0.98 7.35 21.05
C SER A 51 -2.44 6.89 21.18
N ALA A 52 -2.70 5.89 22.03
CA ALA A 52 -4.06 5.37 22.20
C ALA A 52 -5.01 6.41 22.82
N ALA A 53 -4.53 7.22 23.78
CA ALA A 53 -5.30 8.28 24.40
C ALA A 53 -5.66 9.38 23.39
N ILE A 54 -4.73 9.81 22.55
CA ILE A 54 -4.94 10.81 21.50
C ILE A 54 -6.04 10.38 20.53
N VAL A 55 -6.03 9.12 20.06
CA VAL A 55 -7.09 8.63 19.15
C VAL A 55 -8.42 8.50 19.89
N GLN A 56 -8.42 8.09 21.16
CA GLN A 56 -9.65 7.99 21.95
C GLN A 56 -10.26 9.38 22.19
N ASP A 57 -9.46 10.39 22.51
CA ASP A 57 -9.93 11.77 22.66
C ASP A 57 -10.47 12.33 21.34
N PHE A 58 -9.83 12.00 20.23
CA PHE A 58 -10.36 12.33 18.91
C PHE A 58 -11.73 11.66 18.70
N ALA A 59 -11.86 10.37 19.00
CA ALA A 59 -13.11 9.62 18.85
C ALA A 59 -14.26 10.23 19.68
N ASN A 60 -13.97 10.67 20.91
CA ASN A 60 -14.95 11.27 21.81
C ASN A 60 -15.53 12.60 21.26
N ARG A 61 -14.82 13.29 20.39
CA ARG A 61 -15.27 14.54 19.73
C ARG A 61 -16.03 14.29 18.43
N GLN A 62 -15.99 13.07 17.89
CA GLN A 62 -16.66 12.73 16.65
C GLN A 62 -18.11 12.25 16.88
N ALA A 63 -18.91 12.26 15.81
CA ALA A 63 -20.24 11.65 15.84
C ALA A 63 -20.16 10.16 16.18
N GLN A 64 -21.16 9.66 16.90
CA GLN A 64 -21.22 8.26 17.33
C GLN A 64 -21.07 7.31 16.12
N GLY A 65 -20.18 6.34 16.23
CA GLY A 65 -19.90 5.36 15.17
C GLY A 65 -18.96 5.84 14.05
N ARG A 66 -18.49 7.09 14.09
CA ARG A 66 -17.55 7.62 13.09
C ARG A 66 -16.12 7.12 13.32
N VAL A 67 -15.75 6.86 14.56
CA VAL A 67 -14.45 6.32 14.96
C VAL A 67 -14.65 5.06 15.76
N GLU A 68 -14.05 3.97 15.33
CA GLU A 68 -14.21 2.65 15.92
C GLU A 68 -12.84 2.05 16.25
N ARG A 69 -12.65 1.57 17.47
CA ARG A 69 -11.45 0.82 17.85
C ARG A 69 -11.65 -0.66 17.59
N LEU A 70 -10.77 -1.25 16.80
CA LEU A 70 -10.73 -2.70 16.64
C LEU A 70 -10.20 -3.34 17.93
N ALA A 71 -11.09 -4.04 18.65
CA ALA A 71 -10.70 -4.86 19.78
C ALA A 71 -9.96 -6.11 19.28
N VAL A 72 -8.68 -6.22 19.59
CA VAL A 72 -7.83 -7.37 19.26
C VAL A 72 -7.08 -7.79 20.52
N PRO A 73 -6.65 -9.05 20.62
CA PRO A 73 -5.77 -9.47 21.70
C PRO A 73 -4.55 -8.56 21.79
N GLU A 74 -4.14 -8.22 23.01
CA GLU A 74 -2.95 -7.42 23.27
C GLU A 74 -1.70 -8.06 22.64
N GLY A 75 -0.82 -7.25 22.09
CA GLY A 75 0.46 -7.68 21.54
C GLY A 75 0.87 -6.91 20.30
N HIS A 76 2.16 -6.71 20.17
CA HIS A 76 2.78 -6.07 19.02
C HIS A 76 2.83 -7.06 17.84
N VAL A 77 2.09 -6.77 16.77
CA VAL A 77 2.07 -7.60 15.55
C VAL A 77 2.80 -6.95 14.38
N GLY A 78 3.14 -5.67 14.51
CA GLY A 78 3.76 -4.85 13.49
C GLY A 78 2.77 -4.25 12.49
N SER A 79 3.18 -3.15 11.86
CA SER A 79 2.35 -2.33 10.99
C SER A 79 1.60 -3.13 9.91
N ALA A 80 2.30 -3.97 9.15
CA ALA A 80 1.67 -4.72 8.05
C ALA A 80 0.58 -5.69 8.53
N ALA A 81 0.82 -6.43 9.62
CA ALA A 81 -0.16 -7.34 10.18
C ALA A 81 -1.33 -6.57 10.79
N GLY A 82 -1.07 -5.42 11.41
CA GLY A 82 -2.07 -4.50 11.95
C GLY A 82 -3.03 -4.00 10.86
N PHE A 83 -2.51 -3.49 9.76
CA PHE A 83 -3.32 -3.04 8.62
C PHE A 83 -4.13 -4.17 7.98
N LEU A 84 -3.53 -5.36 7.81
CA LEU A 84 -4.26 -6.50 7.27
C LEU A 84 -5.34 -7.03 8.22
N ALA A 85 -5.17 -6.93 9.54
CA ALA A 85 -6.20 -7.25 10.52
C ALA A 85 -7.37 -6.26 10.44
N LEU A 86 -7.07 -4.95 10.39
CA LEU A 86 -8.08 -3.92 10.17
C LEU A 86 -8.84 -4.14 8.86
N LEU A 87 -8.14 -4.46 7.78
CA LEU A 87 -8.76 -4.70 6.47
C LEU A 87 -9.69 -5.92 6.51
N ARG A 88 -9.28 -7.03 7.14
CA ARG A 88 -10.14 -8.21 7.31
C ARG A 88 -11.40 -7.90 8.09
N TYR A 89 -11.26 -7.12 9.15
CA TYR A 89 -12.40 -6.72 9.97
C TYR A 89 -13.42 -5.91 9.17
N VAL A 90 -13.00 -4.87 8.45
CA VAL A 90 -13.93 -4.00 7.72
C VAL A 90 -14.49 -4.63 6.45
N ALA A 91 -13.75 -5.55 5.80
CA ALA A 91 -14.13 -6.12 4.51
C ALA A 91 -15.47 -6.83 4.52
N LEU A 92 -15.87 -7.40 5.67
CA LEU A 92 -17.15 -8.10 5.84
C LEU A 92 -18.34 -7.14 5.81
N GLY A 93 -18.18 -5.90 6.31
CA GLY A 93 -19.22 -4.89 6.41
C GLY A 93 -19.22 -3.85 5.29
N LEU A 94 -18.37 -3.99 4.27
CA LEU A 94 -18.35 -3.04 3.15
C LEU A 94 -19.60 -3.18 2.28
N GLY A 95 -20.30 -2.06 2.07
CA GLY A 95 -21.42 -1.93 1.14
C GLY A 95 -20.96 -1.72 -0.32
N PRO A 96 -21.91 -1.81 -1.27
CA PRO A 96 -21.63 -1.50 -2.67
C PRO A 96 -21.17 -0.05 -2.85
N GLY A 97 -19.98 0.14 -3.41
CA GLY A 97 -19.39 1.46 -3.62
C GLY A 97 -18.49 1.96 -2.51
N ASP A 98 -18.46 1.31 -1.33
CA ASP A 98 -17.52 1.65 -0.27
C ASP A 98 -16.08 1.49 -0.74
N VAL A 99 -15.20 2.36 -0.26
CA VAL A 99 -13.76 2.30 -0.50
C VAL A 99 -12.99 2.25 0.82
N VAL A 100 -11.80 1.70 0.81
CA VAL A 100 -10.94 1.55 2.00
C VAL A 100 -9.62 2.27 1.76
N ALA A 101 -9.23 3.16 2.66
CA ALA A 101 -7.98 3.90 2.62
C ALA A 101 -7.06 3.51 3.79
N PHE A 102 -5.76 3.35 3.54
CA PHE A 102 -4.76 3.21 4.59
C PHE A 102 -4.27 4.59 5.05
N ALA A 103 -4.11 4.75 6.35
CA ALA A 103 -3.58 5.95 6.98
C ALA A 103 -2.40 5.60 7.89
N ASP A 104 -1.22 6.14 7.61
CA ASP A 104 -0.10 6.10 8.52
C ASP A 104 -0.30 7.16 9.62
N GLN A 105 0.28 6.95 10.79
CA GLN A 105 0.04 7.77 12.00
C GLN A 105 0.79 9.11 12.01
N ASP A 106 1.71 9.32 11.07
CA ASP A 106 2.74 10.37 11.10
C ASP A 106 2.69 11.33 9.90
N ASP A 107 1.71 11.17 9.01
CA ASP A 107 1.52 11.99 7.81
C ASP A 107 0.50 13.12 8.02
N VAL A 108 0.30 13.94 6.99
CA VAL A 108 -0.79 14.91 6.91
C VAL A 108 -1.46 14.78 5.54
N TRP A 109 -2.75 14.49 5.52
CA TRP A 109 -3.50 14.37 4.27
C TRP A 109 -3.92 15.74 3.74
N LEU A 110 -3.78 15.95 2.43
CA LEU A 110 -4.34 17.14 1.80
C LEU A 110 -5.87 17.03 1.69
N PRO A 111 -6.60 18.15 1.79
CA PRO A 111 -8.08 18.12 1.93
C PRO A 111 -8.82 17.33 0.87
N PHE A 112 -8.32 17.28 -0.35
CA PHE A 112 -8.93 16.64 -1.51
C PHE A 112 -8.52 15.17 -1.72
N LYS A 113 -7.78 14.56 -0.80
CA LYS A 113 -7.26 13.19 -0.97
C LYS A 113 -8.39 12.17 -1.13
N LEU A 114 -9.41 12.23 -0.29
CA LEU A 114 -10.48 11.25 -0.32
C LEU A 114 -11.38 11.46 -1.54
N SER A 115 -11.78 12.68 -1.85
CA SER A 115 -12.63 12.98 -3.01
C SER A 115 -11.97 12.56 -4.33
N ARG A 116 -10.67 12.81 -4.51
CA ARG A 116 -9.92 12.36 -5.70
C ARG A 116 -9.91 10.83 -5.82
N ALA A 117 -9.62 10.12 -4.73
CA ALA A 117 -9.58 8.67 -4.74
C ALA A 117 -10.95 8.06 -5.04
N VAL A 118 -12.01 8.56 -4.41
CA VAL A 118 -13.40 8.15 -4.67
C VAL A 118 -13.78 8.38 -6.13
N GLN A 119 -13.51 9.58 -6.65
CA GLN A 119 -13.82 9.91 -8.05
C GLN A 119 -13.08 8.99 -9.03
N ALA A 120 -11.79 8.75 -8.81
CA ALA A 120 -10.99 7.91 -9.68
C ALA A 120 -11.47 6.45 -9.67
N LEU A 121 -11.81 5.91 -8.50
CA LEU A 121 -12.31 4.54 -8.37
C LEU A 121 -13.73 4.37 -8.89
N ALA A 122 -14.59 5.37 -8.75
CA ALA A 122 -15.97 5.36 -9.26
C ALA A 122 -16.05 5.30 -10.79
N ALA A 123 -15.00 5.70 -11.50
CA ALA A 123 -14.90 5.60 -12.96
C ALA A 123 -14.67 4.16 -13.47
N LEU A 124 -14.41 3.20 -12.56
CA LEU A 124 -14.16 1.80 -12.91
C LEU A 124 -15.36 0.90 -12.57
N PRO A 125 -15.47 -0.29 -13.23
CA PRO A 125 -16.45 -1.29 -12.84
C PRO A 125 -16.27 -1.69 -11.37
N ARG A 126 -17.37 -1.71 -10.60
CA ARG A 126 -17.32 -1.97 -9.14
C ARG A 126 -16.81 -3.35 -8.80
N GLU A 127 -17.06 -4.34 -9.65
CA GLU A 127 -16.68 -5.74 -9.48
C GLU A 127 -15.20 -5.99 -9.80
N ALA A 128 -14.57 -5.11 -10.58
CA ALA A 128 -13.15 -5.22 -10.92
C ALA A 128 -12.29 -4.68 -9.75
N PRO A 129 -11.39 -5.49 -9.17
CA PRO A 129 -10.50 -4.99 -8.12
C PRO A 129 -9.69 -3.80 -8.61
N ALA A 130 -9.67 -2.73 -7.83
CA ALA A 130 -8.94 -1.52 -8.17
C ALA A 130 -8.28 -0.86 -6.96
N ILE A 131 -7.05 -0.39 -7.16
CA ILE A 131 -6.28 0.41 -6.22
C ILE A 131 -6.00 1.77 -6.84
N TYR A 132 -6.26 2.81 -6.08
CA TYR A 132 -5.77 4.16 -6.32
C TYR A 132 -4.55 4.39 -5.44
N SER A 133 -3.53 5.02 -5.99
CA SER A 133 -2.37 5.53 -5.27
C SER A 133 -1.92 6.82 -5.94
N ALA A 134 -1.37 7.75 -5.17
CA ALA A 134 -0.99 9.07 -5.64
C ALA A 134 0.45 9.41 -5.24
N ARG A 135 0.94 10.53 -5.75
CA ARG A 135 2.23 11.09 -5.34
C ARG A 135 2.12 11.69 -3.94
N GLN A 136 3.28 11.94 -3.33
CA GLN A 136 3.41 12.58 -2.03
C GLN A 136 4.36 13.78 -2.13
N VAL A 137 4.12 14.79 -1.29
CA VAL A 137 5.12 15.77 -0.93
C VAL A 137 5.92 15.22 0.24
N LEU A 138 7.21 15.00 0.08
CA LEU A 138 8.09 14.62 1.18
C LEU A 138 8.40 15.87 2.02
N VAL A 139 8.15 15.77 3.32
CA VAL A 139 8.37 16.87 4.27
C VAL A 139 9.25 16.40 5.44
N ASP A 140 9.89 17.32 6.13
CA ASP A 140 10.59 17.03 7.38
C ASP A 140 9.61 16.90 8.57
N ALA A 141 10.14 16.67 9.78
CA ALA A 141 9.32 16.55 11.00
C ALA A 141 8.49 17.80 11.31
N ARG A 142 8.87 18.98 10.76
CA ARG A 142 8.19 20.27 10.93
C ARG A 142 7.32 20.66 9.73
N LEU A 143 7.06 19.71 8.81
CA LEU A 143 6.28 19.89 7.58
C LEU A 143 6.94 20.81 6.55
N ASN A 144 8.24 21.14 6.66
CA ASN A 144 8.94 21.83 5.60
C ASN A 144 9.14 20.91 4.40
N MET A 145 8.82 21.39 3.20
CA MET A 145 8.92 20.63 1.96
C MET A 145 10.38 20.26 1.65
N LEU A 146 10.63 18.99 1.37
CA LEU A 146 11.92 18.46 0.95
C LEU A 146 11.97 18.15 -0.53
N SER A 147 10.92 17.48 -1.04
CA SER A 147 10.79 17.09 -2.45
C SER A 147 9.38 16.56 -2.74
N VAL A 148 9.11 16.22 -4.00
CA VAL A 148 7.91 15.50 -4.41
C VAL A 148 8.31 14.13 -4.95
N SER A 149 7.54 13.09 -4.65
CA SER A 149 7.79 11.75 -5.17
C SER A 149 7.78 11.73 -6.70
N PRO A 150 8.59 10.88 -7.36
CA PRO A 150 8.70 10.86 -8.82
C PRO A 150 7.38 10.40 -9.48
N ARG A 151 7.20 10.79 -10.73
CA ARG A 151 6.17 10.23 -11.60
C ARG A 151 6.52 8.81 -12.00
N LEU A 152 5.51 7.97 -12.24
CA LEU A 152 5.72 6.63 -12.75
C LEU A 152 6.02 6.67 -14.25
N SER A 153 7.11 6.04 -14.67
CA SER A 153 7.53 5.93 -16.07
C SER A 153 7.07 4.62 -16.74
N VAL A 154 6.72 3.62 -15.92
CA VAL A 154 6.25 2.31 -16.37
C VAL A 154 4.90 2.02 -15.73
N PRO A 155 3.88 1.57 -16.51
CA PRO A 155 2.59 1.20 -15.95
C PRO A 155 2.71 0.14 -14.84
N PRO A 156 2.06 0.35 -13.70
CA PRO A 156 2.11 -0.57 -12.57
C PRO A 156 1.22 -1.78 -12.82
N ARG A 157 1.76 -2.82 -13.44
CA ARG A 157 1.07 -4.07 -13.81
C ARG A 157 1.83 -5.28 -13.28
N PHE A 158 1.17 -6.43 -13.20
CA PHE A 158 1.86 -7.70 -13.06
C PHE A 158 2.57 -8.06 -14.39
N PRO A 159 3.82 -8.56 -14.40
CA PRO A 159 4.66 -8.94 -13.25
C PRO A 159 5.59 -7.83 -12.72
N ALA A 160 5.52 -6.57 -13.21
CA ALA A 160 6.33 -5.46 -12.69
C ALA A 160 6.16 -5.27 -11.17
N SER A 161 4.95 -5.49 -10.66
CA SER A 161 4.63 -5.41 -9.22
C SER A 161 5.42 -6.37 -8.33
N LEU A 162 5.97 -7.46 -8.88
CA LEU A 162 6.91 -8.33 -8.16
C LEU A 162 8.28 -7.67 -7.91
N THR A 163 8.68 -6.74 -8.76
CA THR A 163 10.05 -6.18 -8.77
C THR A 163 10.18 -4.93 -7.90
N GLN A 164 9.08 -4.24 -7.62
CA GLN A 164 9.10 -2.95 -6.95
C GLN A 164 7.73 -2.61 -6.37
N ASN A 165 7.71 -2.12 -5.12
CA ASN A 165 6.51 -1.50 -4.56
C ASN A 165 6.35 -0.08 -5.15
N LEU A 166 5.21 0.18 -5.77
CA LEU A 166 4.83 1.49 -6.31
C LEU A 166 3.65 2.11 -5.54
N ALA A 167 3.04 1.33 -4.65
CA ALA A 167 1.95 1.79 -3.81
C ALA A 167 2.50 2.26 -2.46
N THR A 168 2.49 3.55 -2.19
CA THR A 168 2.85 4.02 -0.85
C THR A 168 1.64 3.96 0.05
N GLY A 169 1.72 3.24 1.17
CA GLY A 169 0.60 2.89 2.05
C GLY A 169 -0.34 4.05 2.34
N CYS A 170 0.19 5.19 2.81
CA CYS A 170 -0.61 6.38 3.13
C CYS A 170 -1.36 7.00 1.94
N THR A 171 -1.06 6.63 0.69
CA THR A 171 -1.80 7.10 -0.48
C THR A 171 -2.79 6.08 -1.02
N VAL A 172 -2.71 4.83 -0.56
CA VAL A 172 -3.52 3.72 -1.07
C VAL A 172 -4.99 3.87 -0.69
N THR A 173 -5.85 3.78 -1.69
CA THR A 173 -7.29 3.60 -1.52
C THR A 173 -7.75 2.46 -2.44
N MET A 174 -8.56 1.55 -1.92
CA MET A 174 -9.05 0.36 -2.62
C MET A 174 -10.57 0.42 -2.77
N ASN A 175 -11.12 -0.03 -3.91
CA ASN A 175 -12.54 -0.30 -3.98
C ASN A 175 -12.90 -1.57 -3.18
N GLN A 176 -14.20 -1.81 -2.98
CA GLN A 176 -14.71 -2.95 -2.24
C GLN A 176 -14.15 -4.29 -2.76
N ALA A 177 -14.08 -4.47 -4.09
CA ALA A 177 -13.60 -5.70 -4.70
C ALA A 177 -12.12 -5.97 -4.37
N ALA A 178 -11.27 -4.94 -4.45
CA ALA A 178 -9.85 -5.05 -4.07
C ALA A 178 -9.69 -5.28 -2.56
N ALA A 179 -10.45 -4.56 -1.72
CA ALA A 179 -10.40 -4.71 -0.27
C ALA A 179 -10.76 -6.14 0.15
N ARG A 180 -11.84 -6.70 -0.41
CA ARG A 180 -12.25 -8.10 -0.14
C ARG A 180 -11.25 -9.12 -0.65
N LEU A 181 -10.68 -8.91 -1.85
CA LEU A 181 -9.65 -9.77 -2.41
C LEU A 181 -8.42 -9.83 -1.49
N VAL A 182 -7.92 -8.66 -1.04
CA VAL A 182 -6.74 -8.59 -0.17
C VAL A 182 -7.05 -9.13 1.22
N ALA A 183 -8.21 -8.82 1.79
CA ALA A 183 -8.63 -9.31 3.11
C ALA A 183 -8.74 -10.84 3.15
N GLY A 184 -9.26 -11.47 2.08
CA GLY A 184 -9.38 -12.93 1.94
C GLY A 184 -8.07 -13.65 1.64
N SER A 185 -6.99 -12.91 1.39
CA SER A 185 -5.69 -13.49 1.02
C SER A 185 -4.78 -13.76 2.22
N LYS A 186 -3.74 -14.55 1.97
CA LYS A 186 -2.66 -14.84 2.92
C LYS A 186 -1.38 -14.15 2.47
N ALA A 187 -1.08 -13.00 3.05
CA ALA A 187 0.17 -12.29 2.80
C ALA A 187 1.39 -13.06 3.36
N PRO A 188 2.55 -13.00 2.71
CA PRO A 188 3.76 -13.63 3.23
C PRO A 188 4.23 -12.93 4.53
N PRO A 189 4.89 -13.65 5.44
CA PRO A 189 5.46 -13.05 6.66
C PRO A 189 6.41 -11.90 6.34
N GLY A 190 6.34 -10.82 7.12
CA GLY A 190 7.21 -9.66 6.94
C GLY A 190 6.98 -8.85 5.67
N CYS A 191 5.87 -9.08 4.95
CA CYS A 191 5.50 -8.25 3.79
C CYS A 191 5.13 -6.83 4.21
N GLN A 192 5.19 -5.90 3.28
CA GLN A 192 4.54 -4.60 3.39
C GLN A 192 3.08 -4.75 2.91
N HIS A 193 2.11 -4.28 3.71
CA HIS A 193 0.67 -4.43 3.43
C HIS A 193 0.25 -3.78 2.10
N ASP A 194 0.80 -2.61 1.81
CA ASP A 194 0.58 -1.85 0.59
C ASP A 194 1.17 -2.55 -0.64
N TRP A 195 2.40 -3.10 -0.52
CA TRP A 195 3.00 -3.88 -1.61
C TRP A 195 2.21 -5.16 -1.87
N TRP A 196 1.80 -5.86 -0.82
CA TRP A 196 0.98 -7.06 -0.98
C TRP A 196 -0.36 -6.76 -1.66
N ALA A 197 -1.05 -5.69 -1.24
CA ALA A 197 -2.30 -5.27 -1.87
C ALA A 197 -2.10 -4.95 -3.36
N TYR A 198 -1.09 -4.15 -3.69
CA TYR A 198 -0.75 -3.81 -5.07
C TYR A 198 -0.40 -5.05 -5.91
N LEU A 199 0.44 -5.91 -5.37
CA LEU A 199 0.89 -7.13 -6.03
C LEU A 199 -0.29 -8.07 -6.34
N LEU A 200 -1.11 -8.36 -5.34
CA LEU A 200 -2.24 -9.29 -5.48
C LEU A 200 -3.30 -8.73 -6.44
N VAL A 201 -3.68 -7.46 -6.27
CA VAL A 201 -4.70 -6.84 -7.14
C VAL A 201 -4.25 -6.86 -8.60
N THR A 202 -2.99 -6.52 -8.90
CA THR A 202 -2.50 -6.55 -10.28
C THR A 202 -2.37 -7.97 -10.83
N ALA A 203 -2.00 -8.95 -10.01
CA ALA A 203 -1.93 -10.36 -10.41
C ALA A 203 -3.32 -10.99 -10.62
N ALA A 204 -4.34 -10.48 -9.93
CA ALA A 204 -5.75 -10.86 -10.12
C ALA A 204 -6.41 -10.14 -11.32
N GLY A 205 -5.65 -9.39 -12.13
CA GLY A 205 -6.17 -8.65 -13.29
C GLY A 205 -6.82 -7.31 -12.94
N GLY A 206 -6.71 -6.88 -11.69
CA GLY A 206 -7.24 -5.61 -11.24
C GLY A 206 -6.45 -4.40 -11.77
N ARG A 207 -7.00 -3.21 -11.50
CA ARG A 207 -6.45 -1.94 -11.99
C ARG A 207 -5.67 -1.22 -10.89
N PHE A 208 -4.53 -0.66 -11.26
CA PHE A 208 -3.81 0.29 -10.43
C PHE A 208 -3.90 1.68 -11.09
N LEU A 209 -4.50 2.62 -10.37
CA LEU A 209 -4.64 4.00 -10.79
C LEU A 209 -3.55 4.82 -10.12
N ALA A 210 -2.63 5.35 -10.91
CA ALA A 210 -1.58 6.25 -10.44
C ALA A 210 -2.00 7.70 -10.68
N ASP A 211 -2.22 8.44 -9.61
CA ASP A 211 -2.51 9.88 -9.70
C ASP A 211 -1.19 10.68 -9.60
N GLU A 212 -1.03 11.63 -10.50
CA GLU A 212 0.15 12.49 -10.54
C GLU A 212 0.09 13.64 -9.54
N GLU A 213 -1.09 13.94 -8.99
CA GLU A 213 -1.26 14.97 -7.98
C GLU A 213 -0.83 14.44 -6.61
N PRO A 214 0.05 15.16 -5.88
CA PRO A 214 0.35 14.82 -4.50
C PRO A 214 -0.86 15.03 -3.60
N VAL A 215 -1.17 14.03 -2.76
CA VAL A 215 -2.34 14.06 -1.87
C VAL A 215 -1.99 13.94 -0.39
N VAL A 216 -0.71 13.77 -0.06
CA VAL A 216 -0.21 13.57 1.31
C VAL A 216 1.10 14.33 1.49
N LEU A 217 1.24 14.98 2.62
CA LEU A 217 2.53 15.43 3.15
C LEU A 217 3.15 14.24 3.91
N TYR A 218 4.06 13.54 3.23
CA TYR A 218 4.72 12.34 3.74
C TYR A 218 5.91 12.72 4.63
N ARG A 219 5.74 12.55 5.93
CA ARG A 219 6.72 13.00 6.92
C ARG A 219 7.94 12.09 6.97
N GLN A 220 9.12 12.72 7.00
CA GLN A 220 10.41 12.03 7.11
C GLN A 220 11.04 12.31 8.47
N HIS A 221 11.15 11.27 9.30
CA HIS A 221 11.79 11.32 10.62
C HIS A 221 12.52 10.01 10.91
N GLY A 222 13.30 9.97 11.99
CA GLY A 222 14.17 8.83 12.29
C GLY A 222 13.45 7.52 12.64
N ARG A 223 12.13 7.54 12.86
CA ARG A 223 11.30 6.38 13.22
C ARG A 223 10.44 5.85 12.08
N ASN A 224 10.54 6.39 10.85
CA ASN A 224 9.77 5.85 9.73
C ASN A 224 10.15 4.39 9.48
N ALA A 225 9.16 3.52 9.35
CA ALA A 225 9.37 2.10 9.00
C ALA A 225 10.08 1.95 7.65
N VAL A 226 9.75 2.83 6.69
CA VAL A 226 10.40 2.94 5.38
C VAL A 226 10.63 4.41 5.08
N GLY A 227 11.84 4.91 5.34
CA GLY A 227 12.21 6.27 4.97
C GLY A 227 12.41 6.43 3.45
N ALA A 228 11.96 7.55 2.86
CA ALA A 228 12.28 7.90 1.48
C ALA A 228 13.67 8.55 1.41
N PRO A 229 14.73 7.91 0.88
CA PRO A 229 16.05 8.52 0.77
C PRO A 229 16.01 9.76 -0.12
N ARG A 230 16.63 10.84 0.32
CA ARG A 230 16.69 12.15 -0.36
C ARG A 230 17.35 12.12 -1.74
N SER A 231 18.02 11.03 -2.16
CA SER A 231 18.76 10.94 -3.41
C SER A 231 18.67 9.54 -4.03
N PHE A 232 18.42 9.48 -5.33
CA PHE A 232 18.44 8.24 -6.13
C PHE A 232 19.78 7.50 -6.04
N VAL A 233 20.89 8.24 -6.00
CA VAL A 233 22.24 7.68 -5.87
C VAL A 233 22.40 6.97 -4.50
N ARG A 234 21.92 7.59 -3.42
CA ARG A 234 21.94 6.98 -2.08
C ARG A 234 21.02 5.75 -1.99
N ARG A 235 19.89 5.75 -2.70
CA ARG A 235 19.03 4.54 -2.83
C ARG A 235 19.77 3.39 -3.50
N GLY A 236 20.41 3.66 -4.63
CA GLY A 236 21.20 2.66 -5.36
C GLY A 236 22.33 2.09 -4.50
N TRP A 237 23.10 2.95 -3.84
CA TRP A 237 24.18 2.53 -2.94
C TRP A 237 23.69 1.76 -1.72
N ALA A 238 22.59 2.17 -1.09
CA ALA A 238 22.00 1.45 0.04
C ALA A 238 21.44 0.08 -0.38
N ALA A 239 20.86 -0.01 -1.58
CA ALA A 239 20.43 -1.28 -2.15
C ALA A 239 21.62 -2.19 -2.44
N LEU A 240 22.65 -1.68 -3.11
CA LEU A 240 23.88 -2.43 -3.41
C LEU A 240 24.57 -2.94 -2.12
N ARG A 241 24.64 -2.12 -1.07
CA ARG A 241 25.22 -2.54 0.22
C ARG A 241 24.42 -3.63 0.93
N ARG A 242 23.09 -3.63 0.81
CA ARG A 242 22.24 -4.70 1.37
C ARG A 242 22.36 -6.02 0.60
N GLY A 243 22.88 -5.98 -0.60
CA GLY A 243 23.11 -7.16 -1.44
C GLY A 243 21.83 -7.78 -2.03
N PRO A 244 22.01 -8.77 -2.92
CA PRO A 244 20.90 -9.44 -3.61
C PRO A 244 20.00 -10.25 -2.67
N GLY A 245 20.54 -10.76 -1.56
CA GLY A 245 19.86 -11.72 -0.69
C GLY A 245 18.54 -11.23 -0.13
N VAL A 246 18.50 -10.00 0.39
CA VAL A 246 17.27 -9.41 0.97
C VAL A 246 16.21 -9.24 -0.11
N PHE A 247 16.57 -8.62 -1.23
CA PHE A 247 15.63 -8.41 -2.35
C PHE A 247 15.11 -9.72 -2.92
N MET A 248 16.01 -10.66 -3.20
CA MET A 248 15.64 -11.96 -3.76
C MET A 248 14.85 -12.81 -2.77
N GLY A 249 15.09 -12.64 -1.46
CA GLY A 249 14.28 -13.24 -0.40
C GLY A 249 12.83 -12.77 -0.47
N VAL A 250 12.61 -11.46 -0.51
CA VAL A 250 11.26 -10.87 -0.65
C VAL A 250 10.59 -11.32 -1.96
N LEU A 251 11.32 -11.31 -3.07
CA LEU A 251 10.80 -11.77 -4.36
C LEU A 251 10.34 -13.24 -4.28
N ARG A 252 11.16 -14.14 -3.71
CA ARG A 252 10.80 -15.55 -3.55
C ARG A 252 9.60 -15.76 -2.64
N GLN A 253 9.53 -15.02 -1.53
CA GLN A 253 8.38 -15.08 -0.60
C GLN A 253 7.08 -14.63 -1.30
N ASN A 254 7.11 -13.53 -2.04
CA ASN A 254 5.97 -13.04 -2.80
C ASN A 254 5.55 -14.04 -3.90
N VAL A 255 6.50 -14.61 -4.63
CA VAL A 255 6.23 -15.64 -5.65
C VAL A 255 5.60 -16.88 -5.01
N ALA A 256 6.12 -17.36 -3.87
CA ALA A 256 5.58 -18.51 -3.18
C ALA A 256 4.17 -18.24 -2.62
N ALA A 257 3.93 -17.06 -2.05
CA ALA A 257 2.62 -16.67 -1.52
C ALA A 257 1.55 -16.56 -2.62
N LEU A 258 1.90 -16.01 -3.78
CA LEU A 258 1.00 -15.97 -4.94
C LEU A 258 0.75 -17.38 -5.50
N ASP A 259 1.76 -18.23 -5.58
CA ASP A 259 1.61 -19.61 -6.08
C ASP A 259 0.69 -20.45 -5.19
N ALA A 260 0.81 -20.29 -3.88
CA ALA A 260 -0.10 -20.96 -2.92
C ALA A 260 -1.57 -20.52 -3.07
N GLN A 261 -1.81 -19.39 -3.72
CA GLN A 261 -3.14 -18.79 -3.90
C GLN A 261 -3.44 -18.55 -5.40
N ARG A 262 -2.88 -19.36 -6.27
CA ARG A 262 -2.98 -19.18 -7.73
C ARG A 262 -4.41 -19.17 -8.27
N HIS A 263 -5.39 -19.67 -7.52
CA HIS A 263 -6.80 -19.57 -7.87
C HIS A 263 -7.34 -18.13 -7.91
N LEU A 264 -6.68 -17.21 -7.20
CA LEU A 264 -7.00 -15.77 -7.22
C LEU A 264 -6.43 -15.03 -8.45
N LEU A 265 -5.50 -15.65 -9.17
CA LEU A 265 -4.74 -15.00 -10.25
C LEU A 265 -5.40 -15.23 -11.61
N THR A 266 -5.18 -14.29 -12.54
CA THR A 266 -5.57 -14.48 -13.94
C THR A 266 -4.77 -15.62 -14.60
N PRO A 267 -5.27 -16.25 -15.66
CA PRO A 267 -4.50 -17.25 -16.41
C PRO A 267 -3.15 -16.73 -16.88
N GLU A 268 -3.09 -15.50 -17.36
CA GLU A 268 -1.85 -14.86 -17.79
C GLU A 268 -0.85 -14.67 -16.64
N ALA A 269 -1.32 -14.15 -15.49
CA ALA A 269 -0.48 -13.99 -14.31
C ALA A 269 0.05 -15.32 -13.80
N ARG A 270 -0.74 -16.40 -13.85
CA ARG A 270 -0.29 -17.77 -13.50
C ARG A 270 0.85 -18.23 -14.39
N MET A 271 0.72 -18.06 -15.71
CA MET A 271 1.79 -18.44 -16.66
C MET A 271 3.08 -17.65 -16.40
N GLN A 272 2.97 -16.33 -16.22
CA GLN A 272 4.12 -15.48 -15.91
C GLN A 272 4.78 -15.86 -14.57
N LEU A 273 3.97 -16.10 -13.54
CA LEU A 273 4.43 -16.53 -12.22
C LEU A 273 5.19 -17.87 -12.30
N GLU A 274 4.66 -18.84 -13.04
CA GLU A 274 5.28 -20.14 -13.22
C GLU A 274 6.64 -20.04 -13.95
N GLN A 275 6.74 -19.17 -14.97
CA GLN A 275 8.02 -18.93 -15.65
C GLN A 275 9.05 -18.31 -14.70
N ILE A 276 8.65 -17.34 -13.88
CA ILE A 276 9.51 -16.72 -12.87
C ILE A 276 9.92 -17.76 -11.82
N GLN A 277 9.00 -18.59 -11.34
CA GLN A 277 9.27 -19.64 -10.36
C GLN A 277 10.25 -20.70 -10.89
N ARG A 278 10.07 -21.15 -12.14
CA ARG A 278 11.02 -22.06 -12.82
C ARG A 278 12.41 -21.43 -12.97
N ALA A 279 12.47 -20.11 -13.22
CA ALA A 279 13.74 -19.41 -13.32
C ALA A 279 14.44 -19.29 -11.94
N LEU A 280 13.69 -18.99 -10.88
CA LEU A 280 14.24 -18.90 -9.53
C LEU A 280 14.79 -20.24 -9.00
N ARG A 281 14.21 -21.36 -9.44
CA ARG A 281 14.68 -22.73 -9.12
C ARG A 281 15.74 -23.25 -10.11
N GLY A 282 15.96 -22.53 -11.22
CA GLY A 282 16.80 -22.99 -12.32
C GLY A 282 18.11 -22.25 -12.43
N GLY A 283 18.92 -22.69 -13.40
CA GLY A 283 20.21 -22.07 -13.73
C GLY A 283 20.08 -20.78 -14.57
N PRO A 284 21.24 -20.18 -14.94
CA PRO A 284 21.33 -18.88 -15.62
C PRO A 284 20.48 -18.77 -16.90
N MET A 285 20.41 -19.82 -17.71
CA MET A 285 19.64 -19.79 -18.96
C MET A 285 18.13 -19.58 -18.70
N ARG A 286 17.55 -20.23 -17.68
CA ARG A 286 16.15 -20.03 -17.33
C ARG A 286 15.91 -18.64 -16.74
N ARG A 287 16.85 -18.13 -15.97
CA ARG A 287 16.79 -16.75 -15.43
C ARG A 287 16.83 -15.72 -16.56
N MET A 288 17.71 -15.92 -17.54
CA MET A 288 17.79 -15.06 -18.72
C MET A 288 16.49 -15.09 -19.55
N ALA A 289 15.87 -16.26 -19.70
CA ALA A 289 14.58 -16.40 -20.37
C ALA A 289 13.47 -15.63 -19.63
N ALA A 290 13.40 -15.73 -18.30
CA ALA A 290 12.41 -14.99 -17.49
C ALA A 290 12.63 -13.47 -17.56
N LEU A 291 13.87 -12.98 -17.64
CA LEU A 291 14.17 -11.55 -17.80
C LEU A 291 13.70 -10.96 -19.15
N ARG A 292 13.31 -11.81 -20.10
CA ARG A 292 12.68 -11.40 -21.37
C ARG A 292 11.15 -11.29 -21.28
N LEU A 293 10.55 -11.69 -20.14
CA LEU A 293 9.11 -11.56 -19.94
C LEU A 293 8.67 -10.11 -20.10
N PRO A 294 7.66 -9.83 -20.93
CA PRO A 294 7.08 -8.51 -21.05
C PRO A 294 6.58 -8.06 -19.67
N GLY A 295 7.00 -6.87 -19.27
CA GLY A 295 6.55 -6.28 -17.99
C GLY A 295 7.39 -6.65 -16.77
N LEU A 296 8.31 -7.62 -16.80
CA LEU A 296 9.21 -7.88 -15.67
C LEU A 296 10.33 -6.82 -15.62
N ARG A 297 9.94 -5.62 -15.20
CA ARG A 297 10.80 -4.43 -15.26
C ARG A 297 10.52 -3.45 -14.12
N ARG A 298 11.53 -2.63 -13.83
CA ARG A 298 11.45 -1.57 -12.82
C ARG A 298 11.27 -0.19 -13.47
N GLN A 299 11.04 0.84 -12.64
CA GLN A 299 10.72 2.18 -13.10
C GLN A 299 11.88 2.88 -13.81
N THR A 300 13.12 2.71 -13.37
CA THR A 300 14.28 3.37 -13.95
C THR A 300 15.24 2.38 -14.57
N TRP A 301 16.02 2.83 -15.56
CA TRP A 301 17.04 1.99 -16.20
C TRP A 301 18.08 1.48 -15.19
N ALA A 302 18.56 2.33 -14.30
CA ALA A 302 19.55 1.95 -13.29
C ALA A 302 19.01 0.85 -12.35
N GLU A 303 17.77 1.01 -11.83
CA GLU A 303 17.12 -0.02 -11.03
C GLU A 303 16.91 -1.32 -11.81
N GLN A 304 16.58 -1.20 -13.11
CA GLN A 304 16.43 -2.36 -13.98
C GLN A 304 17.72 -3.14 -14.14
N MET A 305 18.87 -2.47 -14.28
CA MET A 305 20.17 -3.15 -14.39
C MET A 305 20.54 -3.87 -13.09
N VAL A 306 20.35 -3.22 -11.95
CA VAL A 306 20.56 -3.83 -10.62
C VAL A 306 19.64 -5.04 -10.43
N PHE A 307 18.35 -4.91 -10.78
CA PHE A 307 17.40 -6.02 -10.71
C PHE A 307 17.85 -7.21 -11.59
N ARG A 308 18.24 -6.96 -12.83
CA ARG A 308 18.72 -8.01 -13.74
C ARG A 308 19.95 -8.73 -13.17
N LEU A 309 20.92 -7.96 -12.68
CA LEU A 309 22.11 -8.54 -12.07
C LEU A 309 21.72 -9.44 -10.87
N TRP A 310 20.92 -8.92 -9.93
CA TRP A 310 20.52 -9.71 -8.76
C TRP A 310 19.67 -10.93 -9.12
N PHE A 311 18.80 -10.81 -10.11
CA PHE A 311 18.01 -11.94 -10.58
C PHE A 311 18.88 -13.03 -11.24
N MET A 312 20.00 -12.65 -11.83
CA MET A 312 20.94 -13.60 -12.44
C MET A 312 21.80 -14.34 -11.42
N ILE A 313 22.25 -13.66 -10.35
CA ILE A 313 23.19 -14.23 -9.38
C ILE A 313 22.51 -14.75 -8.10
N GLY A 314 21.33 -14.28 -7.75
CA GLY A 314 20.56 -14.64 -6.56
C GLY A 314 19.53 -15.72 -6.87
#